data_5eba1f0c4d16e0978dff4cd96dd2dd74
#
_entry.id   5eba1f0c4d16e0978dff4cd96dd2dd74
#
_cell.length_a   1.000
_cell.length_b   1.000
_cell.length_c   1.000
_cell.angle_alpha   90.00
_cell.angle_beta   90.00
_cell.angle_gamma   90.00
#
_symmetry.space_group_name_H-M   'P 1'
#
loop_
_entity.id
_entity.type
_entity.pdbx_description
1 polymer ?
#
loop_
_entity_poly.entity_id
_entity_poly.type
_entity_poly.pdbx_seq_one_letter_code
_entity_poly.pdbx_strand_id
1 'polypeptide(L)'
;MNLLMSLGTTVAYIASIAMLALSARAPRGSNGFTTTYFDSVVFLTFFLSIGKLLESWSKSKTANAVSQLSGFKATEATLVEDGAEREIGVDYLELGDTIAIKPGDSPPVDSIIVDGEADFDESMLSGESHAIHHVKGDQIFAGTVSQGPGTVRAQISALQGNSLLDQIVDIVRNGQLNKSPIEKLADKLTSYFVPVVCLVSLIVWIVWLVLGYTVLPKSYLDVDVGGWVVWSLQFSIAVFVIACPCGLGLAAPTALFVGSGLAAKNGILVRGGGASFQQAANVEVVCFDKTGTLTKADIEVTDHHVAGDFALAVQLARDLELGSKHPLAAAVRNFAVETASSKGFELGTTLVPKVEEESGRGVFGDYEDKRALLGNEKMMAEHGVPFTDEEMRLLEEWKRQGKSVVCVAVDRQLLLLLAARDEVRPEAKDVIADLGRRGVDVYMISGDNHVTAEAIAREVGIAADHVIANVLPQGKSDKIKWLQQTYHSVPNKPTKPAVVAMVGDGINDAPALATADIGVAMGSGSDLALSSCDFVLLSQKQPLKQLQILLQLSRKVINRVKFNFGWALVYNVIGIPIAAGVIYPYHNSRLSPTWSSLAMACSSVSVLFSSLALRWESRFWGWRSE
;
A
#
# COMPACT_ATOMS: atom_id res chain seq x y z
N MET A 1 24.63 8.81 -16.07
CA MET A 1 23.78 9.55 -17.03
C MET A 1 24.30 10.96 -17.27
N ASN A 2 24.44 11.80 -16.26
CA ASN A 2 25.00 13.17 -16.41
C ASN A 2 26.39 13.22 -17.03
N LEU A 3 27.23 12.21 -16.77
CA LEU A 3 28.58 12.13 -17.33
C LEU A 3 28.56 11.99 -18.87
N LEU A 4 27.74 11.11 -19.42
CA LEU A 4 27.63 10.89 -20.88
C LEU A 4 27.13 12.17 -21.59
N MET A 5 26.14 12.82 -21.01
CA MET A 5 25.60 14.08 -21.53
C MET A 5 26.65 15.19 -21.49
N SER A 6 27.32 15.35 -20.34
CA SER A 6 28.40 16.34 -20.19
C SER A 6 29.53 16.08 -21.19
N LEU A 7 29.90 14.83 -21.38
CA LEU A 7 30.96 14.45 -22.32
C LEU A 7 30.54 14.71 -23.77
N GLY A 8 29.32 14.34 -24.16
CA GLY A 8 28.78 14.59 -25.50
C GLY A 8 28.67 16.08 -25.84
N THR A 9 28.13 16.89 -24.89
CA THR A 9 28.04 18.35 -25.08
C THR A 9 29.42 18.99 -25.09
N THR A 10 30.36 18.55 -24.27
CA THR A 10 31.74 19.08 -24.23
C THR A 10 32.47 18.76 -25.53
N VAL A 11 32.37 17.53 -26.03
CA VAL A 11 32.99 17.13 -27.32
C VAL A 11 32.41 17.96 -28.46
N ALA A 12 31.08 18.12 -28.55
CA ALA A 12 30.43 18.92 -29.57
C ALA A 12 30.81 20.40 -29.47
N TYR A 13 30.93 20.96 -28.26
CA TYR A 13 31.32 22.33 -28.02
C TYR A 13 32.78 22.60 -28.40
N ILE A 14 33.71 21.74 -27.95
CA ILE A 14 35.14 21.84 -28.31
C ILE A 14 35.34 21.70 -29.82
N ALA A 15 34.64 20.71 -30.44
CA ALA A 15 34.66 20.55 -31.88
C ALA A 15 34.19 21.82 -32.60
N SER A 16 33.12 22.46 -32.15
CA SER A 16 32.58 23.69 -32.71
C SER A 16 33.57 24.85 -32.60
N ILE A 17 34.26 25.01 -31.47
CA ILE A 17 35.32 26.01 -31.31
C ILE A 17 36.50 25.75 -32.25
N ALA A 18 36.92 24.50 -32.36
CA ALA A 18 38.03 24.12 -33.28
C ALA A 18 37.67 24.43 -34.72
N MET A 19 36.42 24.13 -35.13
CA MET A 19 35.92 24.43 -36.49
C MET A 19 35.83 25.94 -36.73
N LEU A 20 35.36 26.70 -35.78
CA LEU A 20 35.36 28.17 -35.88
C LEU A 20 36.76 28.71 -36.05
N ALA A 21 37.73 28.21 -35.31
CA ALA A 21 39.14 28.61 -35.41
C ALA A 21 39.75 28.23 -36.76
N LEU A 22 39.40 27.05 -37.32
CA LEU A 22 39.83 26.61 -38.65
C LEU A 22 39.18 27.46 -39.75
N SER A 23 37.89 27.78 -39.62
CA SER A 23 37.15 28.64 -40.54
C SER A 23 37.71 30.07 -40.57
N ALA A 24 38.13 30.61 -39.41
CA ALA A 24 38.76 31.93 -39.33
C ALA A 24 40.12 31.99 -40.08
N ARG A 25 40.77 30.86 -40.29
CA ARG A 25 42.05 30.71 -41.05
C ARG A 25 41.84 30.37 -42.50
N ALA A 26 40.60 30.09 -42.91
CA ALA A 26 40.31 29.69 -44.30
C ALA A 26 40.35 30.88 -45.26
N PRO A 27 40.67 30.70 -46.59
CA PRO A 27 40.71 31.76 -47.56
C PRO A 27 39.36 32.48 -47.70
N ARG A 28 39.40 33.80 -47.95
CA ARG A 28 38.21 34.62 -48.20
C ARG A 28 37.42 34.05 -49.39
N GLY A 29 36.19 33.60 -49.17
CA GLY A 29 35.30 33.03 -50.19
C GLY A 29 34.90 31.57 -49.97
N SER A 30 35.48 30.84 -49.00
CA SER A 30 34.98 29.57 -48.54
C SER A 30 33.80 29.79 -47.58
N ASN A 31 32.68 29.08 -47.77
CA ASN A 31 31.52 29.11 -46.82
C ASN A 31 31.88 28.41 -45.50
N GLY A 32 32.83 29.01 -44.77
CA GLY A 32 33.41 28.38 -43.56
C GLY A 32 32.50 28.28 -42.34
N PHE A 33 31.32 28.90 -42.38
CA PHE A 33 30.43 28.98 -41.18
C PHE A 33 29.31 27.90 -41.14
N THR A 34 29.20 27.02 -42.12
CA THR A 34 28.04 26.12 -42.29
C THR A 34 28.10 24.84 -41.47
N THR A 35 29.17 24.58 -40.71
CA THR A 35 29.39 23.28 -40.06
C THR A 35 29.78 23.33 -38.61
N THR A 36 29.25 24.28 -37.85
CA THR A 36 29.41 24.28 -36.38
C THR A 36 28.31 23.43 -35.73
N TYR A 37 28.60 22.88 -34.55
CA TYR A 37 27.65 22.09 -33.75
C TYR A 37 27.07 22.89 -32.58
N PHE A 38 27.18 24.20 -32.56
CA PHE A 38 26.62 25.04 -31.50
C PHE A 38 25.10 24.88 -31.41
N ASP A 39 24.41 24.78 -32.55
CA ASP A 39 22.99 24.47 -32.62
C ASP A 39 22.68 23.14 -31.92
N SER A 40 23.46 22.10 -32.19
CA SER A 40 23.28 20.79 -31.55
C SER A 40 23.51 20.83 -30.05
N VAL A 41 24.51 21.60 -29.56
CA VAL A 41 24.76 21.81 -28.13
C VAL A 41 23.59 22.55 -27.46
N VAL A 42 23.08 23.60 -28.11
CA VAL A 42 21.96 24.39 -27.62
C VAL A 42 20.69 23.53 -27.57
N PHE A 43 20.34 22.85 -28.66
CA PHE A 43 19.16 22.00 -28.73
C PHE A 43 19.24 20.83 -27.76
N LEU A 44 20.40 20.17 -27.64
CA LEU A 44 20.61 19.12 -26.67
C LEU A 44 20.37 19.62 -25.24
N THR A 45 20.95 20.74 -24.87
CA THR A 45 20.79 21.34 -23.54
C THR A 45 19.34 21.76 -23.31
N PHE A 46 18.69 22.33 -24.30
CA PHE A 46 17.29 22.77 -24.24
C PHE A 46 16.34 21.58 -24.03
N PHE A 47 16.45 20.52 -24.88
CA PHE A 47 15.58 19.34 -24.74
C PHE A 47 15.86 18.56 -23.46
N LEU A 48 17.10 18.51 -23.01
CA LEU A 48 17.45 17.95 -21.70
C LEU A 48 16.80 18.73 -20.55
N SER A 49 16.84 20.05 -20.62
CA SER A 49 16.22 20.91 -19.61
C SER A 49 14.70 20.75 -19.59
N ILE A 50 14.07 20.66 -20.76
CA ILE A 50 12.63 20.34 -20.88
C ILE A 50 12.34 18.95 -20.28
N GLY A 51 13.13 17.92 -20.62
CA GLY A 51 12.96 16.57 -20.08
C GLY A 51 13.04 16.54 -18.55
N LYS A 52 14.04 17.24 -17.98
CA LYS A 52 14.18 17.40 -16.51
C LYS A 52 13.05 18.20 -15.89
N LEU A 53 12.58 19.26 -16.57
CA LEU A 53 11.44 20.06 -16.12
C LEU A 53 10.16 19.21 -16.07
N LEU A 54 9.87 18.43 -17.13
CA LEU A 54 8.73 17.54 -17.20
C LEU A 54 8.82 16.43 -16.15
N GLU A 55 10.02 15.89 -15.92
CA GLU A 55 10.28 14.92 -14.84
C GLU A 55 9.96 15.53 -13.47
N SER A 56 10.53 16.71 -13.17
CA SER A 56 10.31 17.43 -11.91
C SER A 56 8.84 17.81 -11.73
N TRP A 57 8.21 18.30 -12.80
CA TRP A 57 6.79 18.65 -12.80
C TRP A 57 5.89 17.42 -12.57
N SER A 58 6.20 16.30 -13.22
CA SER A 58 5.48 15.03 -13.01
C SER A 58 5.62 14.54 -11.58
N LYS A 59 6.84 14.56 -11.02
CA LYS A 59 7.10 14.22 -9.61
C LYS A 59 6.36 15.17 -8.67
N SER A 60 6.42 16.47 -8.89
CA SER A 60 5.72 17.47 -8.09
C SER A 60 4.21 17.32 -8.14
N LYS A 61 3.63 17.12 -9.34
CA LYS A 61 2.17 17.01 -9.49
C LYS A 61 1.60 15.75 -8.84
N THR A 62 2.39 14.70 -8.69
CA THR A 62 1.96 13.48 -8.02
C THR A 62 2.29 13.55 -6.52
N ALA A 63 3.39 14.21 -6.11
CA ALA A 63 3.62 14.59 -4.72
C ALA A 63 2.52 15.53 -4.20
N ASN A 64 1.96 16.39 -5.05
CA ASN A 64 0.81 17.22 -4.71
C ASN A 64 -0.49 16.41 -4.48
N ALA A 65 -0.63 15.20 -4.97
CA ALA A 65 -1.76 14.33 -4.59
C ALA A 65 -1.65 13.89 -3.11
N VAL A 66 -0.44 13.72 -2.59
CA VAL A 66 -0.15 13.48 -1.17
C VAL A 66 -0.17 14.80 -0.38
N SER A 67 0.33 15.89 -0.99
CA SER A 67 0.28 17.24 -0.42
C SER A 67 -1.14 17.82 -0.39
N GLN A 68 -2.08 17.34 -1.21
CA GLN A 68 -3.49 17.66 -1.06
C GLN A 68 -4.05 17.10 0.25
N LEU A 69 -3.59 15.95 0.72
CA LEU A 69 -3.93 15.42 2.04
C LEU A 69 -3.47 16.38 3.16
N SER A 70 -2.27 16.95 3.04
CA SER A 70 -1.79 17.94 4.02
C SER A 70 -2.46 19.32 3.89
N GLY A 71 -3.10 19.62 2.76
CA GLY A 71 -3.86 20.86 2.54
C GLY A 71 -5.21 20.90 3.30
N PHE A 72 -5.67 19.78 3.82
CA PHE A 72 -6.88 19.68 4.66
C PHE A 72 -6.60 19.82 6.16
N LYS A 73 -5.35 20.03 6.55
CA LYS A 73 -5.04 20.33 7.94
C LYS A 73 -5.62 21.68 8.31
N ALA A 74 -6.45 21.69 9.34
CA ALA A 74 -6.86 22.93 9.96
C ALA A 74 -5.62 23.64 10.54
N THR A 75 -5.53 24.94 10.37
CA THR A 75 -4.48 25.79 10.94
C THR A 75 -4.87 26.38 12.28
N GLU A 76 -6.17 26.38 12.57
CA GLU A 76 -6.78 26.92 13.77
C GLU A 76 -7.72 25.87 14.38
N ALA A 77 -7.90 25.93 15.69
CA ALA A 77 -8.77 25.05 16.47
C ALA A 77 -9.60 25.84 17.46
N THR A 78 -10.81 25.41 17.74
CA THR A 78 -11.65 25.96 18.78
C THR A 78 -11.43 25.19 20.08
N LEU A 79 -10.58 25.71 20.97
CA LEU A 79 -10.34 25.16 22.30
C LEU A 79 -11.54 25.47 23.23
N VAL A 80 -11.93 24.48 24.03
CA VAL A 80 -12.98 24.64 25.08
C VAL A 80 -12.31 24.56 26.44
N GLU A 81 -12.22 25.71 27.11
CA GLU A 81 -11.63 25.84 28.45
C GLU A 81 -12.65 26.49 29.39
N ASP A 82 -12.95 25.87 30.52
CA ASP A 82 -13.94 26.33 31.51
C ASP A 82 -15.33 26.68 30.93
N GLY A 83 -15.73 26.01 29.85
CA GLY A 83 -17.01 26.23 29.16
C GLY A 83 -17.02 27.41 28.17
N ALA A 84 -15.88 28.09 27.98
CA ALA A 84 -15.70 29.14 26.97
C ALA A 84 -14.98 28.58 25.75
N GLU A 85 -15.44 28.99 24.55
CA GLU A 85 -14.77 28.64 23.28
C GLU A 85 -13.77 29.74 22.89
N ARG A 86 -12.54 29.34 22.56
CA ARG A 86 -11.47 30.22 22.11
C ARG A 86 -10.78 29.65 20.87
N GLU A 87 -10.68 30.45 19.82
CA GLU A 87 -9.86 30.10 18.65
C GLU A 87 -8.37 30.27 18.97
N ILE A 88 -7.60 29.19 18.72
CA ILE A 88 -6.15 29.16 18.87
C ILE A 88 -5.50 28.47 17.68
N GLY A 89 -4.24 28.77 17.42
CA GLY A 89 -3.44 28.03 16.42
C GLY A 89 -3.22 26.58 16.86
N VAL A 90 -3.24 25.65 15.91
CA VAL A 90 -3.08 24.21 16.19
C VAL A 90 -1.74 23.90 16.87
N ASP A 91 -0.72 24.72 16.64
CA ASP A 91 0.61 24.58 17.26
C ASP A 91 0.62 24.80 18.79
N TYR A 92 -0.44 25.38 19.35
CA TYR A 92 -0.59 25.65 20.80
C TYR A 92 -1.46 24.61 21.53
N LEU A 93 -1.95 23.58 20.83
CA LEU A 93 -2.74 22.52 21.43
C LEU A 93 -1.86 21.56 22.22
N GLU A 94 -2.37 21.08 23.37
CA GLU A 94 -1.72 20.11 24.22
C GLU A 94 -2.53 18.79 24.27
N LEU A 95 -1.86 17.68 24.62
CA LEU A 95 -2.54 16.39 24.82
C LEU A 95 -3.53 16.50 25.98
N GLY A 96 -4.78 16.10 25.72
CA GLY A 96 -5.84 16.15 26.70
C GLY A 96 -6.73 17.39 26.62
N ASP A 97 -6.36 18.40 25.83
CA ASP A 97 -7.22 19.55 25.56
C ASP A 97 -8.54 19.10 24.92
N THR A 98 -9.60 19.82 25.23
CA THR A 98 -10.92 19.60 24.62
C THR A 98 -11.18 20.65 23.54
N ILE A 99 -11.51 20.19 22.35
CA ILE A 99 -11.81 21.04 21.19
C ILE A 99 -13.27 20.89 20.79
N ALA A 100 -13.84 21.96 20.22
CA ALA A 100 -15.16 21.96 19.62
C ALA A 100 -15.02 21.88 18.09
N ILE A 101 -15.72 20.92 17.48
CA ILE A 101 -15.74 20.69 16.03
C ILE A 101 -17.15 20.99 15.55
N LYS A 102 -17.28 22.01 14.72
CA LYS A 102 -18.57 22.47 14.17
C LYS A 102 -18.89 21.73 12.86
N PRO A 103 -20.14 21.69 12.45
CA PRO A 103 -20.52 21.17 11.13
C PRO A 103 -19.73 21.84 10.00
N GLY A 104 -19.09 21.04 9.15
CA GLY A 104 -18.22 21.50 8.06
C GLY A 104 -16.75 21.68 8.46
N ASP A 105 -16.41 21.63 9.74
CA ASP A 105 -15.03 21.73 10.20
C ASP A 105 -14.31 20.36 10.13
N SER A 106 -12.99 20.43 10.04
CA SER A 106 -12.11 19.26 10.15
C SER A 106 -11.43 19.24 11.51
N PRO A 107 -11.34 18.09 12.20
CA PRO A 107 -10.52 17.95 13.39
C PRO A 107 -9.07 18.39 13.08
N PRO A 108 -8.48 19.31 13.89
CA PRO A 108 -7.13 19.81 13.65
C PRO A 108 -6.06 18.73 13.90
N VAL A 109 -6.34 17.81 14.81
CA VAL A 109 -5.51 16.66 15.22
C VAL A 109 -6.41 15.49 15.59
N ASP A 110 -5.84 14.30 15.71
CA ASP A 110 -6.60 13.11 16.08
C ASP A 110 -7.13 13.25 17.51
N SER A 111 -8.41 12.96 17.69
CA SER A 111 -9.14 13.23 18.94
C SER A 111 -10.17 12.14 19.24
N ILE A 112 -10.61 12.05 20.49
CA ILE A 112 -11.67 11.12 20.94
C ILE A 112 -12.90 11.94 21.33
N ILE A 113 -14.07 11.55 20.83
CA ILE A 113 -15.33 12.23 21.15
C ILE A 113 -15.66 12.06 22.64
N VAL A 114 -15.80 13.16 23.36
CA VAL A 114 -16.20 13.17 24.78
C VAL A 114 -17.66 13.58 24.98
N ASP A 115 -18.23 14.33 24.01
CA ASP A 115 -19.62 14.78 24.07
C ASP A 115 -20.16 15.08 22.66
N GLY A 116 -21.41 14.66 22.39
CA GLY A 116 -22.04 14.77 21.08
C GLY A 116 -21.84 13.54 20.18
N GLU A 117 -22.50 13.59 19.02
CA GLU A 117 -22.42 12.60 17.95
C GLU A 117 -22.50 13.32 16.60
N ALA A 118 -21.80 12.85 15.59
CA ALA A 118 -21.85 13.39 14.22
C ALA A 118 -21.37 12.38 13.19
N ASP A 119 -21.79 12.62 11.95
CA ASP A 119 -21.26 11.91 10.79
C ASP A 119 -19.98 12.60 10.32
N PHE A 120 -18.92 11.82 10.04
CA PHE A 120 -17.65 12.32 9.51
C PHE A 120 -17.38 11.74 8.14
N ASP A 121 -17.05 12.61 7.19
CA ASP A 121 -16.56 12.21 5.87
C ASP A 121 -15.08 11.86 5.97
N GLU A 122 -14.79 10.56 5.91
CA GLU A 122 -13.44 10.00 5.95
C GLU A 122 -12.91 9.63 4.56
N SER A 123 -13.58 10.07 3.49
CA SER A 123 -13.23 9.71 2.12
C SER A 123 -11.79 10.03 1.73
N MET A 124 -11.21 11.03 2.37
CA MET A 124 -9.81 11.42 2.15
C MET A 124 -8.82 10.42 2.74
N LEU A 125 -9.18 9.70 3.78
CA LEU A 125 -8.36 8.69 4.46
C LEU A 125 -8.67 7.29 3.93
N SER A 126 -9.94 6.89 3.98
CA SER A 126 -10.39 5.53 3.63
C SER A 126 -10.61 5.32 2.12
N GLY A 127 -10.85 6.40 1.36
CA GLY A 127 -11.28 6.35 -0.05
C GLY A 127 -12.76 6.03 -0.23
N GLU A 128 -13.54 5.93 0.85
CA GLU A 128 -14.97 5.64 0.83
C GLU A 128 -15.79 6.93 0.81
N SER A 129 -16.82 6.99 -0.06
CA SER A 129 -17.61 8.22 -0.27
C SER A 129 -18.73 8.44 0.75
N HIS A 130 -18.89 7.55 1.72
CA HIS A 130 -19.96 7.64 2.72
C HIS A 130 -19.43 8.17 4.04
N ALA A 131 -20.18 9.09 4.65
CA ALA A 131 -19.90 9.55 6.00
C ALA A 131 -20.11 8.39 7.01
N ILE A 132 -19.25 8.33 8.01
CA ILE A 132 -19.30 7.35 9.10
C ILE A 132 -19.86 8.04 10.33
N HIS A 133 -20.84 7.39 10.96
CA HIS A 133 -21.43 7.89 12.20
C HIS A 133 -20.53 7.59 13.40
N HIS A 134 -20.13 8.63 14.13
CA HIS A 134 -19.31 8.54 15.32
C HIS A 134 -20.07 9.01 16.56
N VAL A 135 -19.90 8.26 17.63
CA VAL A 135 -20.53 8.51 18.94
C VAL A 135 -19.47 8.77 20.02
N LYS A 136 -19.94 9.13 21.22
CA LYS A 136 -19.05 9.33 22.36
C LYS A 136 -18.14 8.12 22.62
N GLY A 137 -16.85 8.36 22.68
CA GLY A 137 -15.79 7.35 22.86
C GLY A 137 -15.08 6.95 21.57
N ASP A 138 -15.63 7.30 20.41
CA ASP A 138 -15.03 7.01 19.12
C ASP A 138 -13.88 7.97 18.82
N GLN A 139 -12.90 7.47 18.09
CA GLN A 139 -11.77 8.26 17.61
C GLN A 139 -12.09 8.91 16.27
N ILE A 140 -11.80 10.19 16.15
CA ILE A 140 -11.89 10.97 14.91
C ILE A 140 -10.51 11.46 14.49
N PHE A 141 -10.30 11.56 13.19
CA PHE A 141 -8.97 11.77 12.61
C PHE A 141 -8.84 13.15 11.95
N ALA A 142 -7.64 13.72 12.02
CA ALA A 142 -7.30 14.92 11.28
C ALA A 142 -7.51 14.70 9.77
N GLY A 143 -8.10 15.69 9.07
CA GLY A 143 -8.39 15.61 7.63
C GLY A 143 -9.74 14.99 7.27
N THR A 144 -10.54 14.54 8.25
CA THR A 144 -11.96 14.20 8.06
C THR A 144 -12.81 15.47 8.16
N VAL A 145 -14.06 15.44 7.70
CA VAL A 145 -14.95 16.61 7.74
C VAL A 145 -16.27 16.23 8.41
N SER A 146 -16.65 16.99 9.46
CA SER A 146 -17.93 16.82 10.14
C SER A 146 -19.10 17.21 9.22
N GLN A 147 -20.06 16.30 9.01
CA GLN A 147 -21.27 16.53 8.20
C GLN A 147 -22.55 16.59 9.02
N GLY A 148 -22.48 16.37 10.32
CA GLY A 148 -23.65 16.34 11.22
C GLY A 148 -24.18 17.73 11.56
N PRO A 149 -25.43 17.83 12.06
CA PRO A 149 -26.05 19.11 12.44
C PRO A 149 -25.57 19.65 13.80
N GLY A 150 -24.78 18.89 14.57
CA GLY A 150 -24.35 19.23 15.93
C GLY A 150 -22.87 19.56 16.05
N THR A 151 -22.51 20.35 17.06
CA THR A 151 -21.11 20.55 17.45
C THR A 151 -20.67 19.38 18.32
N VAL A 152 -19.56 18.75 17.97
CA VAL A 152 -18.96 17.65 18.71
C VAL A 152 -17.82 18.19 19.56
N ARG A 153 -17.72 17.75 20.82
CA ARG A 153 -16.57 18.01 21.69
C ARG A 153 -15.68 16.79 21.72
N ALA A 154 -14.42 16.99 21.40
CA ALA A 154 -13.45 15.91 21.35
C ALA A 154 -12.18 16.26 22.12
N GLN A 155 -11.60 15.28 22.81
CA GLN A 155 -10.35 15.40 23.53
C GLN A 155 -9.19 14.95 22.65
N ILE A 156 -8.14 15.74 22.61
CA ILE A 156 -6.96 15.49 21.79
C ILE A 156 -6.23 14.22 22.24
N SER A 157 -6.05 13.28 21.31
CA SER A 157 -5.35 12.01 21.53
C SER A 157 -3.95 11.96 20.88
N ALA A 158 -3.71 12.77 19.83
CA ALA A 158 -2.40 12.88 19.20
C ALA A 158 -2.14 14.33 18.76
N LEU A 159 -0.90 14.80 18.93
CA LEU A 159 -0.50 16.15 18.53
C LEU A 159 -0.10 16.22 17.05
N GLN A 160 -0.01 17.45 16.55
CA GLN A 160 0.50 17.73 15.20
C GLN A 160 1.91 17.13 15.01
N GLY A 161 2.13 16.46 13.89
CA GLY A 161 3.35 15.69 13.61
C GLY A 161 3.21 14.18 13.92
N ASN A 162 2.27 13.79 14.79
CA ASN A 162 1.99 12.40 15.16
C ASN A 162 0.56 11.95 14.81
N SER A 163 -0.23 12.81 14.13
CA SER A 163 -1.57 12.42 13.67
C SER A 163 -1.48 11.31 12.60
N LEU A 164 -2.54 10.53 12.45
CA LEU A 164 -2.66 9.51 11.40
C LEU A 164 -2.35 10.10 10.02
N LEU A 165 -2.84 11.32 9.76
CA LEU A 165 -2.57 12.03 8.51
C LEU A 165 -1.08 12.35 8.34
N ASP A 166 -0.38 12.75 9.40
CA ASP A 166 1.07 13.00 9.37
C ASP A 166 1.85 11.73 9.09
N GLN A 167 1.50 10.64 9.75
CA GLN A 167 2.09 9.32 9.52
C GLN A 167 1.87 8.84 8.08
N ILE A 168 0.67 9.05 7.51
CA ILE A 168 0.36 8.74 6.11
C ILE A 168 1.29 9.51 5.17
N VAL A 169 1.44 10.81 5.37
CA VAL A 169 2.31 11.67 4.55
C VAL A 169 3.76 11.21 4.63
N ASP A 170 4.25 10.93 5.83
CA ASP A 170 5.63 10.46 6.04
C ASP A 170 5.87 9.05 5.47
N ILE A 171 4.91 8.14 5.61
CA ILE A 171 4.97 6.80 5.01
C ILE A 171 5.09 6.89 3.49
N VAL A 172 4.26 7.70 2.85
CA VAL A 172 4.32 7.86 1.38
C VAL A 172 5.62 8.51 0.95
N ARG A 173 6.12 9.50 1.71
CA ARG A 173 7.39 10.17 1.43
C ARG A 173 8.59 9.23 1.58
N ASN A 174 8.64 8.46 2.66
CA ASN A 174 9.72 7.50 2.93
C ASN A 174 9.66 6.29 2.00
N GLY A 175 8.48 5.81 1.65
CA GLY A 175 8.28 4.72 0.70
C GLY A 175 8.87 5.01 -0.69
N GLN A 176 8.95 6.28 -1.09
CA GLN A 176 9.57 6.68 -2.36
C GLN A 176 11.10 6.48 -2.40
N LEU A 177 11.76 6.31 -1.26
CA LEU A 177 13.20 6.13 -1.17
C LEU A 177 13.62 4.66 -1.42
N ASN A 178 12.72 3.70 -1.29
CA ASN A 178 13.01 2.28 -1.43
C ASN A 178 12.95 1.85 -2.91
N LYS A 179 14.13 1.79 -3.55
CA LYS A 179 14.26 1.36 -4.95
C LYS A 179 13.92 -0.12 -5.13
N SER A 180 13.10 -0.40 -6.14
CA SER A 180 12.78 -1.77 -6.54
C SER A 180 14.01 -2.51 -7.09
N PRO A 181 14.05 -3.87 -7.02
CA PRO A 181 15.10 -4.66 -7.65
C PRO A 181 15.26 -4.35 -9.15
N ILE A 182 14.17 -4.07 -9.87
CA ILE A 182 14.21 -3.71 -11.28
C ILE A 182 14.86 -2.32 -11.50
N GLU A 183 14.69 -1.36 -10.58
CA GLU A 183 15.39 -0.07 -10.63
C GLU A 183 16.88 -0.24 -10.37
N LYS A 184 17.27 -1.07 -9.39
CA LYS A 184 18.66 -1.39 -9.11
C LYS A 184 19.34 -2.05 -10.31
N LEU A 185 18.61 -2.95 -11.01
CA LEU A 185 19.08 -3.56 -12.25
C LEU A 185 19.28 -2.53 -13.36
N ALA A 186 18.33 -1.58 -13.51
CA ALA A 186 18.44 -0.50 -14.49
C ALA A 186 19.63 0.41 -14.21
N ASP A 187 19.86 0.77 -12.96
CA ASP A 187 21.03 1.57 -12.55
C ASP A 187 22.33 0.83 -12.89
N LYS A 188 22.40 -0.47 -12.64
CA LYS A 188 23.53 -1.31 -12.98
C LYS A 188 23.74 -1.41 -14.49
N LEU A 189 22.69 -1.63 -15.27
CA LEU A 189 22.77 -1.64 -16.74
C LEU A 189 23.27 -0.30 -17.26
N THR A 190 22.76 0.81 -16.75
CA THR A 190 23.17 2.16 -17.12
C THR A 190 24.67 2.41 -16.84
N SER A 191 25.21 1.84 -15.76
CA SER A 191 26.64 2.00 -15.42
C SER A 191 27.58 1.35 -16.44
N TYR A 192 27.18 0.22 -17.02
CA TYR A 192 27.95 -0.43 -18.11
C TYR A 192 27.67 0.20 -19.47
N PHE A 193 26.48 0.73 -19.68
CA PHE A 193 26.07 1.30 -20.95
C PHE A 193 26.91 2.50 -21.36
N VAL A 194 27.28 3.37 -20.41
CA VAL A 194 28.08 4.58 -20.69
C VAL A 194 29.45 4.27 -21.28
N PRO A 195 30.29 3.40 -20.66
CA PRO A 195 31.58 3.01 -21.27
C PRO A 195 31.44 2.36 -22.66
N VAL A 196 30.39 1.53 -22.82
CA VAL A 196 30.14 0.87 -24.11
C VAL A 196 29.81 1.87 -25.20
N VAL A 197 28.95 2.86 -24.90
CA VAL A 197 28.60 3.93 -25.85
C VAL A 197 29.84 4.77 -26.22
N CYS A 198 30.67 5.11 -25.23
CA CYS A 198 31.93 5.84 -25.49
C CYS A 198 32.83 5.05 -26.45
N LEU A 199 32.96 3.74 -26.23
CA LEU A 199 33.75 2.88 -27.10
C LEU A 199 33.15 2.78 -28.51
N VAL A 200 31.85 2.54 -28.63
CA VAL A 200 31.12 2.50 -29.91
C VAL A 200 31.27 3.79 -30.68
N SER A 201 31.10 4.93 -30.03
CA SER A 201 31.24 6.25 -30.63
C SER A 201 32.66 6.49 -31.15
N LEU A 202 33.68 6.09 -30.39
CA LEU A 202 35.06 6.16 -30.81
C LEU A 202 35.35 5.23 -32.03
N ILE A 203 34.84 4.01 -32.01
CA ILE A 203 34.96 3.07 -33.13
C ILE A 203 34.28 3.64 -34.38
N VAL A 204 33.08 4.16 -34.27
CA VAL A 204 32.34 4.79 -35.38
C VAL A 204 33.15 5.93 -35.98
N TRP A 205 33.74 6.79 -35.14
CA TRP A 205 34.60 7.87 -35.60
C TRP A 205 35.79 7.36 -36.39
N ILE A 206 36.54 6.39 -35.86
CA ILE A 206 37.72 5.81 -36.50
C ILE A 206 37.35 5.09 -37.83
N VAL A 207 36.29 4.31 -37.84
CA VAL A 207 35.83 3.58 -39.04
C VAL A 207 35.49 4.56 -40.17
N TRP A 208 34.67 5.58 -39.89
CA TRP A 208 34.32 6.56 -40.94
C TRP A 208 35.51 7.43 -41.35
N LEU A 209 36.45 7.70 -40.44
CA LEU A 209 37.67 8.43 -40.76
C LEU A 209 38.56 7.62 -41.73
N VAL A 210 38.78 6.34 -41.45
CA VAL A 210 39.57 5.45 -42.29
C VAL A 210 38.91 5.28 -43.66
N LEU A 211 37.59 4.99 -43.70
CA LEU A 211 36.84 4.85 -44.94
C LEU A 211 36.87 6.14 -45.77
N GLY A 212 36.78 7.31 -45.15
CA GLY A 212 36.87 8.59 -45.83
C GLY A 212 38.20 8.81 -46.53
N TYR A 213 39.31 8.44 -45.88
CA TYR A 213 40.62 8.58 -46.50
C TYR A 213 40.99 7.50 -47.50
N THR A 214 40.37 6.31 -47.43
CA THR A 214 40.82 5.13 -48.23
C THR A 214 39.86 4.75 -49.35
N VAL A 215 38.56 4.80 -49.13
CA VAL A 215 37.55 4.17 -50.01
C VAL A 215 36.53 5.15 -50.56
N LEU A 216 36.09 6.15 -49.74
CA LEU A 216 34.96 6.98 -50.11
C LEU A 216 35.33 8.02 -51.17
N PRO A 217 34.47 8.23 -52.19
CA PRO A 217 34.66 9.31 -53.15
C PRO A 217 34.48 10.67 -52.51
N LYS A 218 35.22 11.69 -53.00
CA LYS A 218 35.17 13.04 -52.47
C LYS A 218 33.76 13.69 -52.55
N SER A 219 32.88 13.18 -53.39
CA SER A 219 31.49 13.62 -53.50
C SER A 219 30.63 13.38 -52.22
N TYR A 220 31.10 12.48 -51.33
CA TYR A 220 30.49 12.24 -50.02
C TYR A 220 30.88 13.30 -48.97
N LEU A 221 31.98 14.04 -49.25
CA LEU A 221 32.47 15.07 -48.35
C LEU A 221 31.63 16.36 -48.55
N ASP A 222 30.63 16.53 -47.71
CA ASP A 222 29.72 17.71 -47.72
C ASP A 222 30.09 18.76 -46.64
N VAL A 223 31.32 18.71 -46.14
CA VAL A 223 31.86 19.60 -45.12
C VAL A 223 32.96 20.45 -45.71
N ASP A 224 32.78 21.76 -45.75
CA ASP A 224 33.73 22.72 -46.37
C ASP A 224 35.02 22.88 -45.56
N VAL A 225 35.00 22.69 -44.24
CA VAL A 225 36.14 22.93 -43.34
C VAL A 225 36.41 21.68 -42.48
N GLY A 226 37.70 21.30 -42.35
CA GLY A 226 38.12 20.18 -41.49
C GLY A 226 38.12 18.80 -42.16
N GLY A 227 37.59 18.68 -43.39
CA GLY A 227 37.65 17.48 -44.21
C GLY A 227 37.06 16.22 -43.55
N TRP A 228 37.64 15.05 -43.86
CA TRP A 228 37.12 13.77 -43.35
C TRP A 228 37.12 13.66 -41.81
N VAL A 229 37.98 14.37 -41.11
CA VAL A 229 38.04 14.38 -39.64
C VAL A 229 36.73 14.91 -39.06
N VAL A 230 36.29 16.09 -39.54
CA VAL A 230 35.06 16.73 -39.08
C VAL A 230 33.84 15.98 -39.58
N TRP A 231 33.87 15.54 -40.82
CA TRP A 231 32.78 14.76 -41.41
C TRP A 231 32.50 13.47 -40.62
N SER A 232 33.51 12.70 -40.28
CA SER A 232 33.36 11.46 -39.49
C SER A 232 32.96 11.72 -38.04
N LEU A 233 33.38 12.88 -37.45
CA LEU A 233 33.03 13.26 -36.09
C LEU A 233 31.53 13.48 -35.91
N GLN A 234 30.79 13.86 -36.96
CA GLN A 234 29.33 14.04 -36.90
C GLN A 234 28.61 12.75 -36.54
N PHE A 235 29.01 11.60 -37.08
CA PHE A 235 28.43 10.31 -36.73
C PHE A 235 28.72 9.94 -35.27
N SER A 236 29.93 10.20 -34.81
CA SER A 236 30.33 9.95 -33.43
C SER A 236 29.50 10.80 -32.45
N ILE A 237 29.35 12.09 -32.71
CA ILE A 237 28.52 13.01 -31.88
C ILE A 237 27.05 12.58 -31.92
N ALA A 238 26.50 12.22 -33.08
CA ALA A 238 25.14 11.73 -33.22
C ALA A 238 24.90 10.47 -32.38
N VAL A 239 25.86 9.53 -32.34
CA VAL A 239 25.80 8.32 -31.49
C VAL A 239 25.82 8.69 -30.02
N PHE A 240 26.71 9.60 -29.59
CA PHE A 240 26.73 10.05 -28.19
C PHE A 240 25.39 10.63 -27.75
N VAL A 241 24.78 11.44 -28.60
CA VAL A 241 23.52 12.13 -28.29
C VAL A 241 22.35 11.15 -28.21
N ILE A 242 22.18 10.29 -29.25
CA ILE A 242 21.02 9.39 -29.32
C ILE A 242 21.10 8.26 -28.29
N ALA A 243 22.31 7.84 -27.93
CA ALA A 243 22.54 6.77 -26.98
C ALA A 243 22.29 7.18 -25.52
N CYS A 244 21.85 8.42 -25.24
CA CYS A 244 21.49 8.78 -23.88
C CYS A 244 20.36 7.89 -23.34
N PRO A 245 20.57 7.13 -22.26
CA PRO A 245 19.55 6.25 -21.71
C PRO A 245 18.55 7.00 -20.82
N CYS A 246 18.13 8.21 -21.22
CA CYS A 246 17.28 9.09 -20.41
C CYS A 246 15.91 8.47 -20.15
N GLY A 247 15.30 7.81 -21.16
CA GLY A 247 14.04 7.09 -21.01
C GLY A 247 14.13 5.89 -20.07
N LEU A 248 15.28 5.21 -20.04
CA LEU A 248 15.52 4.08 -19.14
C LEU A 248 15.53 4.51 -17.67
N GLY A 249 16.16 5.66 -17.36
CA GLY A 249 16.20 6.21 -16.00
C GLY A 249 14.86 6.72 -15.48
N LEU A 250 13.92 7.04 -16.38
CA LEU A 250 12.57 7.51 -16.03
C LEU A 250 11.53 6.39 -15.97
N ALA A 251 11.81 5.23 -16.60
CA ALA A 251 10.83 4.17 -16.85
C ALA A 251 10.19 3.61 -15.57
N ALA A 252 10.98 3.30 -14.55
CA ALA A 252 10.47 2.76 -13.29
C ALA A 252 9.97 3.85 -12.33
N PRO A 253 10.75 4.91 -12.01
CA PRO A 253 10.30 5.90 -11.05
C PRO A 253 8.95 6.54 -11.40
N THR A 254 8.72 6.88 -12.68
CA THR A 254 7.47 7.53 -13.09
C THR A 254 6.26 6.60 -12.98
N ALA A 255 6.39 5.33 -13.37
CA ALA A 255 5.29 4.36 -13.30
C ALA A 255 4.96 3.98 -11.84
N LEU A 256 5.99 3.74 -11.01
CA LEU A 256 5.82 3.46 -9.58
C LEU A 256 5.18 4.64 -8.85
N PHE A 257 5.59 5.85 -9.20
CA PHE A 257 5.06 7.06 -8.61
C PHE A 257 3.56 7.26 -8.94
N VAL A 258 3.17 7.06 -10.21
CA VAL A 258 1.76 7.06 -10.62
C VAL A 258 0.99 5.94 -9.92
N GLY A 259 1.60 4.75 -9.79
CA GLY A 259 1.04 3.61 -9.06
C GLY A 259 0.75 3.91 -7.59
N SER A 260 1.71 4.51 -6.89
CA SER A 260 1.53 4.92 -5.47
C SER A 260 0.40 5.94 -5.32
N GLY A 261 0.30 6.91 -6.24
CA GLY A 261 -0.79 7.87 -6.23
C GLY A 261 -2.17 7.25 -6.52
N LEU A 262 -2.22 6.18 -7.35
CA LEU A 262 -3.46 5.42 -7.57
C LEU A 262 -3.80 4.54 -6.36
N ALA A 263 -2.81 3.95 -5.69
CA ALA A 263 -2.99 3.20 -4.46
C ALA A 263 -3.60 4.09 -3.37
N ALA A 264 -3.00 5.26 -3.13
CA ALA A 264 -3.48 6.21 -2.14
C ALA A 264 -4.93 6.66 -2.39
N LYS A 265 -5.32 6.89 -3.66
CA LYS A 265 -6.72 7.21 -4.02
C LYS A 265 -7.72 6.11 -3.69
N ASN A 266 -7.26 4.87 -3.57
CA ASN A 266 -8.08 3.73 -3.18
C ASN A 266 -7.90 3.37 -1.68
N GLY A 267 -7.42 4.30 -0.86
CA GLY A 267 -7.21 4.07 0.56
C GLY A 267 -6.11 3.03 0.86
N ILE A 268 -5.14 2.86 -0.04
CA ILE A 268 -4.03 1.91 0.13
C ILE A 268 -2.74 2.70 0.30
N LEU A 269 -2.14 2.63 1.47
CA LEU A 269 -0.85 3.25 1.73
C LEU A 269 0.29 2.33 1.32
N VAL A 270 1.29 2.88 0.64
CA VAL A 270 2.46 2.16 0.14
C VAL A 270 3.69 2.62 0.89
N ARG A 271 4.15 1.83 1.85
CA ARG A 271 5.33 2.12 2.67
C ARG A 271 6.61 1.53 2.10
N GLY A 272 6.56 0.29 1.66
CA GLY A 272 7.73 -0.43 1.13
C GLY A 272 8.18 0.04 -0.27
N GLY A 273 7.45 1.00 -0.88
CA GLY A 273 7.82 1.63 -2.14
C GLY A 273 7.82 0.70 -3.34
N GLY A 274 8.76 0.93 -4.27
CA GLY A 274 8.86 0.18 -5.52
C GLY A 274 9.19 -1.30 -5.31
N ALA A 275 9.91 -1.65 -4.24
CA ALA A 275 10.26 -3.03 -3.93
C ALA A 275 9.00 -3.84 -3.59
N SER A 276 8.13 -3.30 -2.74
CA SER A 276 6.89 -3.96 -2.33
C SER A 276 5.90 -4.09 -3.48
N PHE A 277 5.79 -3.09 -4.37
CA PHE A 277 5.01 -3.24 -5.61
C PHE A 277 5.52 -4.40 -6.48
N GLN A 278 6.84 -4.57 -6.58
CA GLN A 278 7.41 -5.66 -7.37
C GLN A 278 7.13 -7.02 -6.76
N GLN A 279 7.21 -7.14 -5.45
CA GLN A 279 6.87 -8.37 -4.74
C GLN A 279 5.36 -8.65 -4.82
N ALA A 280 4.49 -7.64 -4.57
CA ALA A 280 3.04 -7.77 -4.68
C ALA A 280 2.55 -8.18 -6.09
N ALA A 281 3.26 -7.75 -7.14
CA ALA A 281 2.97 -8.21 -8.49
C ALA A 281 3.27 -9.70 -8.73
N ASN A 282 4.14 -10.30 -7.92
CA ASN A 282 4.61 -11.68 -8.05
C ASN A 282 4.17 -12.57 -6.88
N VAL A 283 3.19 -12.17 -6.09
CA VAL A 283 2.64 -12.96 -4.99
C VAL A 283 2.13 -14.31 -5.50
N GLU A 284 2.55 -15.38 -4.82
CA GLU A 284 2.16 -16.77 -5.08
C GLU A 284 1.27 -17.32 -3.97
N VAL A 285 1.48 -16.86 -2.72
CA VAL A 285 0.73 -17.28 -1.55
C VAL A 285 0.26 -16.06 -0.75
N VAL A 286 -0.99 -16.05 -0.33
CA VAL A 286 -1.54 -15.08 0.64
C VAL A 286 -1.93 -15.81 1.90
N CYS A 287 -1.31 -15.43 3.02
CA CYS A 287 -1.67 -15.91 4.34
C CYS A 287 -2.55 -14.88 5.04
N PHE A 288 -3.72 -15.27 5.46
CA PHE A 288 -4.61 -14.43 6.26
C PHE A 288 -4.54 -14.82 7.73
N ASP A 289 -4.45 -13.83 8.60
CA ASP A 289 -4.89 -14.03 9.98
C ASP A 289 -6.41 -14.22 10.01
N LYS A 290 -6.91 -14.87 11.06
CA LYS A 290 -8.35 -15.07 11.23
C LYS A 290 -9.01 -13.80 11.80
N THR A 291 -8.63 -13.46 13.05
CA THR A 291 -9.32 -12.47 13.89
C THR A 291 -9.02 -11.05 13.43
N GLY A 292 -10.07 -10.24 13.24
CA GLY A 292 -9.88 -8.86 12.75
C GLY A 292 -9.49 -8.75 11.27
N THR A 293 -9.22 -9.87 10.59
CA THR A 293 -8.78 -9.94 9.20
C THR A 293 -9.85 -10.60 8.31
N LEU A 294 -10.04 -11.91 8.41
CA LEU A 294 -11.17 -12.60 7.74
C LEU A 294 -12.49 -12.35 8.47
N THR A 295 -12.41 -12.04 9.75
CA THR A 295 -13.53 -11.67 10.62
C THR A 295 -13.45 -10.19 11.00
N LYS A 296 -14.53 -9.65 11.55
CA LYS A 296 -14.61 -8.22 11.91
C LYS A 296 -13.94 -7.89 13.25
N ALA A 297 -13.55 -8.91 14.05
CA ALA A 297 -13.19 -8.81 15.47
C ALA A 297 -14.34 -8.27 16.34
N ASP A 298 -15.55 -8.32 15.85
CA ASP A 298 -16.75 -7.98 16.56
C ASP A 298 -17.47 -9.26 16.95
N ILE A 299 -17.37 -9.61 18.24
CA ILE A 299 -17.96 -10.84 18.75
C ILE A 299 -19.38 -10.54 19.16
N GLU A 300 -20.33 -11.23 18.53
CA GLU A 300 -21.76 -11.14 18.86
C GLU A 300 -22.29 -12.48 19.34
N VAL A 301 -23.29 -12.43 20.23
CA VAL A 301 -24.06 -13.61 20.63
C VAL A 301 -25.08 -13.93 19.54
N THR A 302 -24.82 -15.00 18.78
CA THR A 302 -25.67 -15.39 17.65
C THR A 302 -26.83 -16.31 18.04
N ASP A 303 -26.63 -17.12 19.08
CA ASP A 303 -27.64 -18.09 19.54
C ASP A 303 -27.63 -18.16 21.07
N HIS A 304 -28.79 -18.50 21.62
CA HIS A 304 -28.94 -18.76 23.04
C HIS A 304 -29.94 -19.89 23.29
N HIS A 305 -29.73 -20.64 24.38
CA HIS A 305 -30.64 -21.65 24.86
C HIS A 305 -30.93 -21.42 26.34
N VAL A 306 -32.22 -21.37 26.66
CA VAL A 306 -32.70 -21.06 28.01
C VAL A 306 -33.00 -22.37 28.75
N ALA A 307 -32.28 -22.65 29.83
CA ALA A 307 -32.46 -23.83 30.67
C ALA A 307 -33.18 -23.52 31.99
N GLY A 308 -33.24 -22.26 32.40
CA GLY A 308 -33.87 -21.84 33.65
C GLY A 308 -34.57 -20.48 33.56
N ASP A 309 -34.52 -19.68 34.63
CA ASP A 309 -35.09 -18.31 34.62
C ASP A 309 -34.30 -17.39 33.72
N PHE A 310 -34.91 -16.99 32.62
CA PHE A 310 -34.26 -16.20 31.57
C PHE A 310 -33.89 -14.79 32.02
N ALA A 311 -34.77 -14.12 32.73
CA ALA A 311 -34.53 -12.74 33.18
C ALA A 311 -33.37 -12.68 34.19
N LEU A 312 -33.37 -13.62 35.13
CA LEU A 312 -32.31 -13.76 36.11
C LEU A 312 -30.97 -14.12 35.40
N ALA A 313 -31.00 -15.08 34.45
CA ALA A 313 -29.81 -15.49 33.73
C ALA A 313 -29.15 -14.36 32.94
N VAL A 314 -29.95 -13.55 32.25
CA VAL A 314 -29.49 -12.41 31.46
C VAL A 314 -28.91 -11.33 32.38
N GLN A 315 -29.54 -11.06 33.52
CA GLN A 315 -29.03 -10.09 34.49
C GLN A 315 -27.71 -10.56 35.10
N LEU A 316 -27.61 -11.83 35.51
CA LEU A 316 -26.37 -12.40 36.03
C LEU A 316 -25.25 -12.40 34.98
N ALA A 317 -25.57 -12.70 33.73
CA ALA A 317 -24.61 -12.65 32.62
C ALA A 317 -24.00 -11.25 32.46
N ARG A 318 -24.84 -10.19 32.51
CA ARG A 318 -24.39 -8.81 32.51
C ARG A 318 -23.49 -8.51 33.72
N ASP A 319 -23.96 -8.84 34.90
CA ASP A 319 -23.32 -8.43 36.15
C ASP A 319 -21.95 -9.10 36.34
N LEU A 320 -21.84 -10.38 36.03
CA LEU A 320 -20.58 -11.13 36.09
C LEU A 320 -19.52 -10.60 35.13
N GLU A 321 -19.93 -10.04 33.99
CA GLU A 321 -19.00 -9.50 32.99
C GLU A 321 -18.78 -7.99 33.07
N LEU A 322 -19.35 -7.26 34.04
CA LEU A 322 -19.22 -5.81 34.15
C LEU A 322 -17.76 -5.34 34.29
N GLY A 323 -16.93 -6.10 34.98
CA GLY A 323 -15.52 -5.76 35.22
C GLY A 323 -14.53 -6.39 34.21
N SER A 324 -14.97 -7.30 33.38
CA SER A 324 -14.12 -8.03 32.44
C SER A 324 -13.79 -7.21 31.20
N LYS A 325 -12.50 -7.22 30.79
CA LYS A 325 -12.02 -6.62 29.55
C LYS A 325 -11.95 -7.63 28.38
N HIS A 326 -12.39 -8.85 28.60
CA HIS A 326 -12.37 -9.87 27.56
C HIS A 326 -13.35 -9.54 26.43
N PRO A 327 -13.02 -9.74 25.14
CA PRO A 327 -13.95 -9.45 24.03
C PRO A 327 -15.31 -10.15 24.15
N LEU A 328 -15.36 -11.40 24.63
CA LEU A 328 -16.60 -12.12 24.90
C LEU A 328 -17.48 -11.41 25.96
N ALA A 329 -16.86 -10.75 26.94
CA ALA A 329 -17.61 -10.01 27.97
C ALA A 329 -18.42 -8.87 27.39
N ALA A 330 -17.87 -8.15 26.42
CA ALA A 330 -18.60 -7.10 25.70
C ALA A 330 -19.80 -7.68 24.95
N ALA A 331 -19.61 -8.79 24.23
CA ALA A 331 -20.68 -9.47 23.51
C ALA A 331 -21.83 -9.93 24.44
N VAL A 332 -21.48 -10.51 25.59
CA VAL A 332 -22.46 -10.96 26.60
C VAL A 332 -23.22 -9.76 27.20
N ARG A 333 -22.53 -8.65 27.52
CA ARG A 333 -23.18 -7.45 28.04
C ARG A 333 -24.13 -6.81 27.01
N ASN A 334 -23.69 -6.69 25.76
CA ASN A 334 -24.53 -6.14 24.68
C ASN A 334 -25.77 -7.01 24.47
N PHE A 335 -25.60 -8.33 24.38
CA PHE A 335 -26.71 -9.27 24.31
C PHE A 335 -27.70 -9.09 25.48
N ALA A 336 -27.20 -8.91 26.71
CA ALA A 336 -28.05 -8.74 27.88
C ALA A 336 -28.87 -7.43 27.80
N VAL A 337 -28.27 -6.31 27.39
CA VAL A 337 -28.93 -5.02 27.24
C VAL A 337 -29.99 -5.06 26.13
N GLU A 338 -29.64 -5.56 24.95
CA GLU A 338 -30.53 -5.66 23.79
C GLU A 338 -31.72 -6.59 24.07
N THR A 339 -31.42 -7.74 24.70
CA THR A 339 -32.46 -8.72 25.04
C THR A 339 -33.43 -8.17 26.09
N ALA A 340 -32.94 -7.47 27.10
CA ALA A 340 -33.80 -6.83 28.11
C ALA A 340 -34.69 -5.78 27.47
N SER A 341 -34.14 -4.92 26.61
CA SER A 341 -34.89 -3.90 25.86
C SER A 341 -35.97 -4.52 24.95
N SER A 342 -35.62 -5.57 24.21
CA SER A 342 -36.51 -6.20 23.24
C SER A 342 -37.64 -7.02 23.88
N LYS A 343 -37.39 -7.63 25.04
CA LYS A 343 -38.38 -8.42 25.80
C LYS A 343 -39.11 -7.62 26.87
N GLY A 344 -38.80 -6.33 27.06
CA GLY A 344 -39.51 -5.41 27.91
C GLY A 344 -39.33 -5.64 29.41
N PHE A 345 -38.15 -6.14 29.86
CA PHE A 345 -37.82 -6.19 31.28
C PHE A 345 -36.62 -5.27 31.56
N GLU A 346 -36.61 -4.66 32.75
CA GLU A 346 -35.52 -3.77 33.17
C GLU A 346 -34.42 -4.57 33.87
N LEU A 347 -33.18 -4.32 33.46
CA LEU A 347 -32.02 -4.80 34.18
C LEU A 347 -31.86 -3.98 35.47
N GLY A 348 -32.11 -4.62 36.60
CA GLY A 348 -32.06 -3.99 37.91
C GLY A 348 -30.64 -3.61 38.39
N THR A 349 -30.54 -3.25 39.67
CA THR A 349 -29.25 -3.05 40.34
C THR A 349 -28.40 -4.32 40.30
N THR A 350 -27.09 -4.14 40.33
CA THR A 350 -26.12 -5.26 40.27
C THR A 350 -26.40 -6.30 41.37
N LEU A 351 -26.66 -7.54 40.97
CA LEU A 351 -26.94 -8.65 41.88
C LEU A 351 -25.65 -9.29 42.43
N VAL A 352 -24.51 -9.18 41.68
CA VAL A 352 -23.22 -9.75 42.05
C VAL A 352 -22.19 -8.63 42.22
N PRO A 353 -22.02 -8.12 43.44
CA PRO A 353 -21.16 -6.95 43.72
C PRO A 353 -19.66 -7.27 43.66
N LYS A 354 -19.25 -8.53 43.86
CA LYS A 354 -17.87 -8.96 43.80
C LYS A 354 -17.75 -10.13 42.84
N VAL A 355 -16.93 -9.95 41.81
CA VAL A 355 -16.64 -10.97 40.79
C VAL A 355 -15.19 -11.38 40.90
N GLU A 356 -14.93 -12.67 40.84
CA GLU A 356 -13.60 -13.27 40.81
C GLU A 356 -13.41 -13.96 39.44
N GLU A 357 -12.21 -13.81 38.86
CA GLU A 357 -11.88 -14.39 37.57
C GLU A 357 -11.03 -15.66 37.74
N GLU A 358 -11.42 -16.72 37.05
CA GLU A 358 -10.64 -17.95 36.93
C GLU A 358 -10.04 -18.03 35.53
N SER A 359 -8.73 -17.82 35.46
CA SER A 359 -8.01 -17.67 34.19
C SER A 359 -8.25 -18.84 33.23
N GLY A 360 -8.72 -18.51 32.01
CA GLY A 360 -8.99 -19.47 30.94
C GLY A 360 -10.26 -20.31 31.13
N ARG A 361 -11.11 -19.99 32.12
CA ARG A 361 -12.32 -20.73 32.44
C ARG A 361 -13.58 -19.86 32.47
N GLY A 362 -13.52 -18.72 33.15
CA GLY A 362 -14.64 -17.81 33.30
C GLY A 362 -14.57 -16.95 34.55
N VAL A 363 -15.72 -16.43 34.95
CA VAL A 363 -15.90 -15.58 36.12
C VAL A 363 -16.98 -16.14 37.04
N PHE A 364 -16.87 -15.86 38.32
CA PHE A 364 -17.87 -16.27 39.31
C PHE A 364 -18.01 -15.21 40.41
N GLY A 365 -19.13 -15.26 41.12
CA GLY A 365 -19.37 -14.39 42.23
C GLY A 365 -20.55 -14.87 43.09
N ASP A 366 -20.76 -14.25 44.24
CA ASP A 366 -21.83 -14.64 45.15
C ASP A 366 -23.13 -13.88 44.80
N TYR A 367 -24.18 -14.64 44.57
CA TYR A 367 -25.56 -14.16 44.38
C TYR A 367 -26.44 -14.69 45.51
N GLU A 368 -26.91 -13.83 46.40
CA GLU A 368 -27.53 -14.21 47.67
C GLU A 368 -26.60 -15.19 48.43
N ASP A 369 -27.11 -16.35 48.84
CA ASP A 369 -26.31 -17.41 49.50
C ASP A 369 -25.82 -18.49 48.50
N LYS A 370 -25.85 -18.20 47.20
CA LYS A 370 -25.53 -19.10 46.09
C LYS A 370 -24.38 -18.59 45.26
N ARG A 371 -23.69 -19.49 44.58
CA ARG A 371 -22.60 -19.13 43.66
C ARG A 371 -23.12 -18.98 42.24
N ALA A 372 -22.99 -17.80 41.67
CA ALA A 372 -23.23 -17.53 40.26
C ALA A 372 -21.95 -17.76 39.46
N LEU A 373 -22.05 -18.46 38.33
CA LEU A 373 -20.97 -18.88 37.46
C LEU A 373 -21.25 -18.42 36.03
N LEU A 374 -20.22 -17.89 35.37
CA LEU A 374 -20.25 -17.63 33.93
C LEU A 374 -18.93 -18.08 33.33
N GLY A 375 -18.96 -19.04 32.43
CA GLY A 375 -17.74 -19.58 31.85
C GLY A 375 -17.95 -20.71 30.87
N ASN A 376 -16.85 -21.41 30.58
CA ASN A 376 -16.85 -22.54 29.65
C ASN A 376 -17.31 -23.85 30.32
N GLU A 377 -17.49 -24.92 29.53
CA GLU A 377 -17.91 -26.24 30.01
C GLU A 377 -16.99 -26.82 31.09
N LYS A 378 -15.66 -26.54 31.02
CA LYS A 378 -14.71 -27.05 32.02
C LYS A 378 -15.04 -26.47 33.39
N MET A 379 -15.32 -25.18 33.46
CA MET A 379 -15.73 -24.51 34.69
C MET A 379 -17.03 -25.10 35.22
N MET A 380 -18.01 -25.34 34.34
CA MET A 380 -19.28 -25.94 34.75
C MET A 380 -19.07 -27.36 35.31
N ALA A 381 -18.27 -28.18 34.67
CA ALA A 381 -17.96 -29.54 35.12
C ALA A 381 -17.25 -29.56 36.49
N GLU A 382 -16.29 -28.65 36.72
CA GLU A 382 -15.58 -28.56 38.02
C GLU A 382 -16.47 -28.12 39.16
N HIS A 383 -17.47 -27.28 38.89
CA HIS A 383 -18.47 -26.85 39.86
C HIS A 383 -19.68 -27.79 39.94
N GLY A 384 -19.65 -28.91 39.19
CA GLY A 384 -20.67 -29.95 39.26
C GLY A 384 -22.02 -29.54 38.68
N VAL A 385 -22.03 -28.65 37.68
CA VAL A 385 -23.23 -28.28 36.91
C VAL A 385 -23.49 -29.36 35.85
N PRO A 386 -24.59 -30.11 35.91
CA PRO A 386 -24.93 -31.13 34.90
C PRO A 386 -25.46 -30.49 33.64
N PHE A 387 -25.18 -31.11 32.48
CA PHE A 387 -25.84 -30.82 31.21
C PHE A 387 -26.79 -31.96 30.84
N THR A 388 -27.91 -31.63 30.29
CA THR A 388 -28.81 -32.60 29.67
C THR A 388 -28.26 -33.11 28.32
N ASP A 389 -28.76 -34.24 27.81
CA ASP A 389 -28.35 -34.75 26.48
C ASP A 389 -28.64 -33.75 25.34
N GLU A 390 -29.68 -32.95 25.50
CA GLU A 390 -30.06 -31.90 24.54
C GLU A 390 -29.05 -30.74 24.55
N GLU A 391 -28.71 -30.25 25.72
CA GLU A 391 -27.71 -29.18 25.91
C GLU A 391 -26.34 -29.61 25.41
N MET A 392 -25.92 -30.84 25.68
CA MET A 392 -24.64 -31.39 25.17
C MET A 392 -24.62 -31.46 23.65
N ARG A 393 -25.74 -31.87 23.00
CA ARG A 393 -25.82 -31.86 21.53
C ARG A 393 -25.74 -30.46 20.96
N LEU A 394 -26.42 -29.47 21.56
CA LEU A 394 -26.38 -28.05 21.18
C LEU A 394 -24.95 -27.49 21.30
N LEU A 395 -24.29 -27.76 22.39
CA LEU A 395 -22.90 -27.35 22.63
C LEU A 395 -21.96 -27.91 21.56
N GLU A 396 -22.06 -29.19 21.23
CA GLU A 396 -21.25 -29.82 20.18
C GLU A 396 -21.57 -29.24 18.80
N GLU A 397 -22.83 -28.98 18.51
CA GLU A 397 -23.24 -28.37 17.24
C GLU A 397 -22.69 -26.96 17.08
N TRP A 398 -22.81 -26.10 18.10
CA TRP A 398 -22.28 -24.76 18.09
C TRP A 398 -20.76 -24.73 17.97
N LYS A 399 -20.07 -25.67 18.63
CA LYS A 399 -18.61 -25.83 18.47
C LYS A 399 -18.24 -26.22 17.05
N ARG A 400 -19.00 -27.13 16.40
CA ARG A 400 -18.77 -27.49 15.00
C ARG A 400 -19.01 -26.32 14.03
N GLN A 401 -19.88 -25.38 14.43
CA GLN A 401 -20.11 -24.12 13.72
C GLN A 401 -19.05 -23.04 14.00
N GLY A 402 -18.03 -23.35 14.81
CA GLY A 402 -16.96 -22.42 15.15
C GLY A 402 -17.35 -21.34 16.17
N LYS A 403 -18.43 -21.53 16.92
CA LYS A 403 -18.90 -20.59 17.94
C LYS A 403 -18.21 -20.85 19.28
N SER A 404 -17.92 -19.77 20.00
CA SER A 404 -17.50 -19.82 21.40
C SER A 404 -18.72 -19.95 22.30
N VAL A 405 -18.70 -20.91 23.21
CA VAL A 405 -19.84 -21.15 24.09
C VAL A 405 -19.55 -20.61 25.48
N VAL A 406 -20.55 -19.89 26.03
CA VAL A 406 -20.57 -19.35 27.39
C VAL A 406 -21.78 -19.91 28.11
N CYS A 407 -21.57 -20.49 29.29
CA CYS A 407 -22.60 -21.06 30.15
C CYS A 407 -22.83 -20.15 31.35
N VAL A 408 -24.07 -19.92 31.71
CA VAL A 408 -24.47 -19.19 32.94
C VAL A 408 -25.19 -20.16 33.85
N ALA A 409 -24.72 -20.26 35.10
CA ALA A 409 -25.30 -21.16 36.08
C ALA A 409 -25.34 -20.52 37.47
N VAL A 410 -26.28 -20.99 38.32
CA VAL A 410 -26.33 -20.67 39.75
C VAL A 410 -26.28 -21.99 40.54
N ASP A 411 -25.33 -22.09 41.46
CA ASP A 411 -24.98 -23.33 42.15
C ASP A 411 -24.68 -24.47 41.15
N ARG A 412 -25.58 -25.45 41.08
CA ARG A 412 -25.46 -26.60 40.17
C ARG A 412 -26.53 -26.61 39.10
N GLN A 413 -27.22 -25.50 38.90
CA GLN A 413 -28.28 -25.39 37.91
C GLN A 413 -27.86 -24.51 36.77
N LEU A 414 -27.84 -25.06 35.55
CA LEU A 414 -27.66 -24.30 34.33
C LEU A 414 -28.88 -23.41 34.10
N LEU A 415 -28.67 -22.13 33.77
CA LEU A 415 -29.73 -21.18 33.47
C LEU A 415 -29.77 -20.77 32.01
N LEU A 416 -28.57 -20.59 31.38
CA LEU A 416 -28.48 -20.06 30.02
C LEU A 416 -27.21 -20.56 29.34
N LEU A 417 -27.33 -20.93 28.09
CA LEU A 417 -26.22 -21.16 27.18
C LEU A 417 -26.20 -20.04 26.14
N LEU A 418 -25.06 -19.45 25.89
CA LEU A 418 -24.83 -18.45 24.89
C LEU A 418 -23.78 -18.96 23.90
N ALA A 419 -24.04 -18.77 22.61
CA ALA A 419 -23.06 -19.03 21.56
C ALA A 419 -22.68 -17.70 20.91
N ALA A 420 -21.42 -17.35 21.03
CA ALA A 420 -20.87 -16.13 20.48
C ALA A 420 -19.93 -16.45 19.32
N ARG A 421 -19.96 -15.62 18.29
CA ARG A 421 -19.13 -15.78 17.11
C ARG A 421 -18.57 -14.44 16.64
N ASP A 422 -17.34 -14.49 16.16
CA ASP A 422 -16.76 -13.40 15.41
C ASP A 422 -17.27 -13.46 13.95
N GLU A 423 -17.94 -12.41 13.50
CA GLU A 423 -18.61 -12.39 12.20
C GLU A 423 -17.59 -12.38 11.05
N VAL A 424 -17.77 -13.30 10.10
CA VAL A 424 -16.95 -13.34 8.88
C VAL A 424 -17.27 -12.13 8.00
N ARG A 425 -16.25 -11.47 7.46
CA ARG A 425 -16.45 -10.35 6.54
C ARG A 425 -17.19 -10.80 5.29
N PRO A 426 -18.25 -10.09 4.87
CA PRO A 426 -19.09 -10.50 3.75
C PRO A 426 -18.32 -10.63 2.43
N GLU A 427 -17.28 -9.85 2.23
CA GLU A 427 -16.45 -9.88 1.02
C GLU A 427 -15.38 -10.99 1.03
N ALA A 428 -15.11 -11.65 2.17
CA ALA A 428 -13.99 -12.59 2.32
C ALA A 428 -14.06 -13.73 1.29
N LYS A 429 -15.23 -14.36 1.14
CA LYS A 429 -15.44 -15.47 0.22
C LYS A 429 -15.16 -15.11 -1.24
N ASP A 430 -15.64 -13.95 -1.67
CA ASP A 430 -15.46 -13.48 -3.05
C ASP A 430 -14.00 -13.16 -3.35
N VAL A 431 -13.31 -12.53 -2.39
CA VAL A 431 -11.89 -12.18 -2.50
C VAL A 431 -11.03 -13.44 -2.57
N ILE A 432 -11.26 -14.43 -1.70
CA ILE A 432 -10.54 -15.71 -1.70
C ILE A 432 -10.75 -16.46 -3.02
N ALA A 433 -12.00 -16.52 -3.50
CA ALA A 433 -12.31 -17.14 -4.79
C ALA A 433 -11.60 -16.42 -5.96
N ASP A 434 -11.50 -15.09 -5.93
CA ASP A 434 -10.78 -14.33 -6.95
C ASP A 434 -9.27 -14.56 -6.91
N LEU A 435 -8.66 -14.64 -5.72
CA LEU A 435 -7.25 -15.00 -5.55
C LEU A 435 -6.96 -16.38 -6.14
N GLY A 436 -7.78 -17.39 -5.84
CA GLY A 436 -7.64 -18.73 -6.41
C GLY A 436 -7.76 -18.76 -7.93
N ARG A 437 -8.71 -18.00 -8.52
CA ARG A 437 -8.81 -17.85 -9.99
C ARG A 437 -7.57 -17.23 -10.64
N ARG A 438 -6.82 -16.46 -9.90
CA ARG A 438 -5.56 -15.83 -10.36
C ARG A 438 -4.33 -16.71 -10.14
N GLY A 439 -4.50 -17.93 -9.61
CA GLY A 439 -3.43 -18.84 -9.30
C GLY A 439 -2.60 -18.41 -8.09
N VAL A 440 -3.24 -17.73 -7.14
CA VAL A 440 -2.65 -17.36 -5.84
C VAL A 440 -3.28 -18.29 -4.80
N ASP A 441 -2.45 -19.06 -4.11
CA ASP A 441 -2.91 -19.95 -3.06
C ASP A 441 -3.17 -19.19 -1.76
N VAL A 442 -4.23 -19.58 -1.06
CA VAL A 442 -4.67 -18.90 0.14
C VAL A 442 -4.52 -19.82 1.33
N TYR A 443 -3.83 -19.34 2.36
CA TYR A 443 -3.66 -19.99 3.65
C TYR A 443 -4.31 -19.16 4.74
N MET A 444 -4.78 -19.82 5.81
CA MET A 444 -5.23 -19.18 7.03
C MET A 444 -4.33 -19.61 8.20
N ILE A 445 -3.84 -18.63 8.96
CA ILE A 445 -3.06 -18.85 10.18
C ILE A 445 -3.86 -18.32 11.37
N SER A 446 -4.08 -19.17 12.40
CA SER A 446 -4.86 -18.79 13.57
C SER A 446 -4.30 -19.38 14.85
N GLY A 447 -4.45 -18.65 15.96
CA GLY A 447 -4.21 -19.16 17.31
C GLY A 447 -5.31 -20.06 17.84
N ASP A 448 -6.47 -20.11 17.19
CA ASP A 448 -7.60 -20.91 17.59
C ASP A 448 -7.36 -22.41 17.42
N ASN A 449 -8.22 -23.20 18.07
CA ASN A 449 -8.22 -24.64 17.86
C ASN A 449 -8.60 -25.00 16.40
N HIS A 450 -8.19 -26.21 15.99
CA HIS A 450 -8.34 -26.67 14.60
C HIS A 450 -9.80 -26.71 14.14
N VAL A 451 -10.75 -27.08 15.02
CA VAL A 451 -12.18 -27.19 14.66
C VAL A 451 -12.78 -25.82 14.32
N THR A 452 -12.50 -24.81 15.13
CA THR A 452 -12.98 -23.44 14.92
C THR A 452 -12.33 -22.82 13.67
N ALA A 453 -11.03 -23.03 13.49
CA ALA A 453 -10.31 -22.53 12.32
C ALA A 453 -10.83 -23.17 11.01
N GLU A 454 -11.03 -24.48 10.98
CA GLU A 454 -11.60 -25.18 9.81
C GLU A 454 -13.04 -24.75 9.49
N ALA A 455 -13.85 -24.45 10.50
CA ALA A 455 -15.22 -24.00 10.29
C ALA A 455 -15.24 -22.67 9.51
N ILE A 456 -14.41 -21.70 9.94
CA ILE A 456 -14.27 -20.40 9.25
C ILE A 456 -13.66 -20.60 7.84
N ALA A 457 -12.60 -21.40 7.72
CA ALA A 457 -11.93 -21.67 6.44
C ALA A 457 -12.92 -22.25 5.41
N ARG A 458 -13.76 -23.19 5.81
CA ARG A 458 -14.80 -23.78 4.96
C ARG A 458 -15.82 -22.75 4.51
N GLU A 459 -16.21 -21.83 5.39
CA GLU A 459 -17.18 -20.78 5.07
C GLU A 459 -16.64 -19.81 4.03
N VAL A 460 -15.38 -19.40 4.17
CA VAL A 460 -14.73 -18.47 3.23
C VAL A 460 -14.17 -19.15 1.98
N GLY A 461 -14.13 -20.51 1.94
CA GLY A 461 -13.68 -21.29 0.79
C GLY A 461 -12.16 -21.58 0.76
N ILE A 462 -11.50 -21.60 1.91
CA ILE A 462 -10.10 -22.05 2.06
C ILE A 462 -10.10 -23.56 2.28
N ALA A 463 -9.21 -24.29 1.59
CA ALA A 463 -9.06 -25.73 1.72
C ALA A 463 -8.54 -26.13 3.12
N ALA A 464 -8.99 -27.28 3.64
CA ALA A 464 -8.66 -27.71 5.00
C ALA A 464 -7.15 -27.93 5.22
N ASP A 465 -6.42 -28.37 4.20
CA ASP A 465 -4.97 -28.54 4.20
C ASP A 465 -4.19 -27.21 4.18
N HIS A 466 -4.86 -26.09 3.90
CA HIS A 466 -4.32 -24.75 3.95
C HIS A 466 -4.61 -24.02 5.29
N VAL A 467 -5.13 -24.73 6.29
CA VAL A 467 -5.42 -24.18 7.61
C VAL A 467 -4.29 -24.52 8.59
N ILE A 468 -3.67 -23.50 9.15
CA ILE A 468 -2.60 -23.61 10.14
C ILE A 468 -3.15 -23.09 11.48
N ALA A 469 -3.66 -23.99 12.30
CA ALA A 469 -4.32 -23.71 13.58
C ALA A 469 -3.37 -23.92 14.79
N ASN A 470 -3.79 -23.48 15.97
CA ASN A 470 -3.05 -23.59 17.24
C ASN A 470 -1.67 -22.91 17.20
N VAL A 471 -1.51 -21.81 16.50
CA VAL A 471 -0.24 -21.10 16.35
C VAL A 471 -0.18 -19.92 17.30
N LEU A 472 0.75 -19.94 18.24
CA LEU A 472 1.03 -18.80 19.11
C LEU A 472 1.52 -17.58 18.27
N PRO A 473 1.32 -16.33 18.72
CA PRO A 473 1.72 -15.14 17.97
C PRO A 473 3.17 -15.18 17.47
N GLN A 474 4.10 -15.65 18.33
CA GLN A 474 5.52 -15.80 17.97
C GLN A 474 5.76 -16.88 16.91
N GLY A 475 4.95 -17.93 16.89
CA GLY A 475 5.06 -19.05 15.93
C GLY A 475 4.53 -18.70 14.53
N LYS A 476 3.75 -17.63 14.36
CA LYS A 476 3.24 -17.21 13.04
C LYS A 476 4.37 -16.88 12.07
N SER A 477 5.43 -16.21 12.54
CA SER A 477 6.61 -15.90 11.74
C SER A 477 7.32 -17.15 11.22
N ASP A 478 7.40 -18.21 12.01
CA ASP A 478 8.05 -19.46 11.59
C ASP A 478 7.22 -20.20 10.52
N LYS A 479 5.89 -20.09 10.60
CA LYS A 479 4.99 -20.65 9.56
C LYS A 479 5.10 -19.89 8.24
N ILE A 480 5.26 -18.57 8.28
CA ILE A 480 5.53 -17.78 7.07
C ILE A 480 6.87 -18.21 6.44
N LYS A 481 7.96 -18.33 7.23
CA LYS A 481 9.25 -18.83 6.74
C LYS A 481 9.15 -20.23 6.15
N TRP A 482 8.39 -21.09 6.80
CA TRP A 482 8.15 -22.45 6.29
C TRP A 482 7.45 -22.41 4.93
N LEU A 483 6.42 -21.58 4.73
CA LEU A 483 5.76 -21.40 3.45
C LEU A 483 6.70 -20.86 2.37
N GLN A 484 7.51 -19.85 2.69
CA GLN A 484 8.52 -19.30 1.77
C GLN A 484 9.50 -20.35 1.27
N GLN A 485 9.88 -21.31 2.13
CA GLN A 485 10.88 -22.33 1.80
C GLN A 485 10.28 -23.59 1.17
N THR A 486 9.07 -23.98 1.57
CA THR A 486 8.49 -25.29 1.25
C THR A 486 7.50 -25.20 0.09
N TYR A 487 6.84 -24.04 -0.08
CA TYR A 487 5.87 -23.86 -1.14
C TYR A 487 6.56 -23.70 -2.51
N HIS A 488 6.14 -24.52 -3.47
CA HIS A 488 6.60 -24.48 -4.85
C HIS A 488 5.40 -24.45 -5.78
N SER A 489 5.09 -23.29 -6.36
CA SER A 489 3.98 -23.10 -7.31
C SER A 489 4.11 -23.90 -8.59
N VAL A 490 5.33 -24.36 -8.91
CA VAL A 490 5.62 -25.18 -10.10
C VAL A 490 6.35 -26.45 -9.66
N PRO A 491 5.77 -27.64 -9.87
CA PRO A 491 6.34 -28.93 -9.40
C PRO A 491 7.76 -29.25 -9.88
N ASN A 492 8.31 -28.51 -10.83
CA ASN A 492 9.62 -28.79 -11.44
C ASN A 492 10.62 -27.60 -11.40
N LYS A 493 10.38 -26.56 -10.60
CA LYS A 493 11.37 -25.49 -10.37
C LYS A 493 11.67 -25.30 -8.88
N PRO A 494 12.50 -26.16 -8.28
CA PRO A 494 12.77 -26.13 -6.83
C PRO A 494 13.74 -25.03 -6.38
N THR A 495 14.08 -24.04 -7.21
CA THR A 495 15.21 -23.15 -6.96
C THR A 495 14.86 -21.75 -6.50
N LYS A 496 13.57 -21.41 -6.34
CA LYS A 496 13.17 -20.06 -5.93
C LYS A 496 12.17 -20.11 -4.78
N PRO A 497 12.45 -19.43 -3.65
CA PRO A 497 11.45 -19.28 -2.58
C PRO A 497 10.16 -18.65 -3.11
N ALA A 498 9.01 -19.08 -2.60
CA ALA A 498 7.73 -18.49 -2.94
C ALA A 498 7.61 -17.08 -2.38
N VAL A 499 6.92 -16.20 -3.09
CA VAL A 499 6.59 -14.85 -2.59
C VAL A 499 5.32 -14.94 -1.78
N VAL A 500 5.46 -14.79 -0.46
CA VAL A 500 4.38 -14.92 0.54
C VAL A 500 3.96 -13.55 1.02
N ALA A 501 2.66 -13.24 0.92
CA ALA A 501 2.04 -12.10 1.55
C ALA A 501 1.36 -12.52 2.87
N MET A 502 1.56 -11.75 3.93
CA MET A 502 0.80 -11.87 5.18
C MET A 502 -0.17 -10.71 5.31
N VAL A 503 -1.43 -11.01 5.60
CA VAL A 503 -2.50 -10.03 5.83
C VAL A 503 -2.99 -10.20 7.26
N GLY A 504 -2.96 -9.13 8.05
CA GLY A 504 -3.33 -9.15 9.47
C GLY A 504 -3.79 -7.78 9.98
N ASP A 505 -4.29 -7.73 11.22
CA ASP A 505 -4.69 -6.50 11.90
C ASP A 505 -3.49 -5.66 12.41
N GLY A 506 -2.32 -6.25 12.45
CA GLY A 506 -1.06 -5.62 12.77
C GLY A 506 -0.72 -5.51 14.26
N ILE A 507 -1.64 -5.71 15.17
CA ILE A 507 -1.36 -5.60 16.61
C ILE A 507 -0.63 -6.85 17.10
N ASN A 508 -1.18 -8.02 16.81
CA ASN A 508 -0.64 -9.32 17.21
C ASN A 508 0.28 -9.94 16.15
N ASP A 509 0.18 -9.47 14.91
CA ASP A 509 0.79 -10.07 13.74
C ASP A 509 2.04 -9.32 13.24
N ALA A 510 2.45 -8.23 13.90
CA ALA A 510 3.59 -7.41 13.49
C ALA A 510 4.86 -8.23 13.17
N PRO A 511 5.26 -9.25 13.96
CA PRO A 511 6.41 -10.09 13.60
C PRO A 511 6.19 -10.94 12.34
N ALA A 512 4.97 -11.42 12.10
CA ALA A 512 4.62 -12.20 10.91
C ALA A 512 4.57 -11.31 9.66
N LEU A 513 3.98 -10.11 9.79
CA LEU A 513 3.95 -9.09 8.74
C LEU A 513 5.37 -8.68 8.31
N ALA A 514 6.27 -8.46 9.28
CA ALA A 514 7.67 -8.11 9.01
C ALA A 514 8.49 -9.27 8.40
N THR A 515 8.09 -10.52 8.65
CA THR A 515 8.78 -11.72 8.16
C THR A 515 8.36 -12.10 6.74
N ALA A 516 7.12 -11.82 6.36
CA ALA A 516 6.61 -12.07 5.03
C ALA A 516 7.35 -11.24 3.97
N ASP A 517 7.32 -11.69 2.71
CA ASP A 517 7.84 -10.90 1.59
C ASP A 517 7.02 -9.62 1.38
N ILE A 518 5.76 -9.66 1.81
CA ILE A 518 4.83 -8.55 1.79
C ILE A 518 3.98 -8.60 3.06
N GLY A 519 4.12 -7.58 3.90
CA GLY A 519 3.23 -7.34 5.02
C GLY A 519 2.10 -6.39 4.62
N VAL A 520 0.85 -6.80 4.83
CA VAL A 520 -0.35 -5.98 4.58
C VAL A 520 -1.13 -5.85 5.88
N ALA A 521 -1.13 -4.66 6.47
CA ALA A 521 -1.92 -4.35 7.65
C ALA A 521 -3.31 -3.83 7.26
N MET A 522 -4.32 -4.16 8.06
CA MET A 522 -5.70 -3.72 7.88
C MET A 522 -6.09 -2.71 8.95
N GLY A 523 -6.81 -1.64 8.53
CA GLY A 523 -7.30 -0.59 9.42
C GLY A 523 -6.26 0.47 9.80
N SER A 524 -6.64 1.37 10.69
CA SER A 524 -5.78 2.41 11.27
C SER A 524 -4.85 1.85 12.36
N GLY A 525 -4.22 0.72 12.09
CA GLY A 525 -3.47 -0.09 13.05
C GLY A 525 -2.55 0.69 14.00
N SER A 526 -2.15 0.06 15.10
CA SER A 526 -1.18 0.63 16.05
C SER A 526 0.11 1.06 15.34
N ASP A 527 0.83 2.04 15.88
CA ASP A 527 2.13 2.50 15.36
C ASP A 527 3.11 1.35 15.07
N LEU A 528 3.02 0.27 15.84
CA LEU A 528 3.83 -0.93 15.66
C LEU A 528 3.48 -1.70 14.37
N ALA A 529 2.20 -1.82 14.05
CA ALA A 529 1.72 -2.43 12.81
C ALA A 529 2.13 -1.61 11.59
N LEU A 530 1.91 -0.30 11.67
CA LEU A 530 2.35 0.63 10.64
C LEU A 530 3.86 0.54 10.42
N SER A 531 4.67 0.29 11.48
CA SER A 531 6.12 0.18 11.34
C SER A 531 6.60 -1.13 10.71
N SER A 532 5.80 -2.17 10.68
CA SER A 532 6.20 -3.53 10.32
C SER A 532 5.65 -4.03 8.98
N CYS A 533 4.79 -3.25 8.30
CA CYS A 533 4.16 -3.66 7.05
C CYS A 533 4.63 -2.86 5.82
N ASP A 534 4.41 -3.41 4.62
CA ASP A 534 4.69 -2.80 3.33
C ASP A 534 3.50 -1.97 2.81
N PHE A 535 2.30 -2.43 3.13
CA PHE A 535 1.05 -1.79 2.73
C PHE A 535 0.08 -1.71 3.90
N VAL A 536 -0.73 -0.64 3.92
CA VAL A 536 -1.83 -0.46 4.87
C VAL A 536 -3.12 -0.25 4.10
N LEU A 537 -4.15 -0.99 4.45
CA LEU A 537 -5.50 -0.89 3.88
C LEU A 537 -6.36 -0.08 4.84
N LEU A 538 -6.79 1.11 4.43
CA LEU A 538 -7.49 2.07 5.31
C LEU A 538 -9.00 1.87 5.36
N SER A 539 -9.61 1.12 4.41
CA SER A 539 -11.05 0.87 4.43
C SER A 539 -11.45 0.08 5.67
N GLN A 540 -12.43 0.58 6.40
CA GLN A 540 -13.00 -0.12 7.55
C GLN A 540 -14.10 -1.10 7.14
N LYS A 541 -14.87 -0.77 6.08
CA LYS A 541 -16.03 -1.58 5.64
C LYS A 541 -15.62 -2.82 4.83
N GLN A 542 -14.73 -2.66 3.86
CA GLN A 542 -14.37 -3.73 2.91
C GLN A 542 -12.85 -3.78 2.64
N PRO A 543 -12.02 -3.95 3.67
CA PRO A 543 -10.57 -3.91 3.50
C PRO A 543 -10.03 -5.03 2.61
N LEU A 544 -10.66 -6.20 2.58
CA LEU A 544 -10.22 -7.30 1.72
C LEU A 544 -10.39 -6.99 0.23
N LYS A 545 -11.37 -6.16 -0.17
CA LYS A 545 -11.45 -5.67 -1.55
C LYS A 545 -10.29 -4.75 -1.90
N GLN A 546 -9.79 -3.96 -0.95
CA GLN A 546 -8.58 -3.15 -1.18
C GLN A 546 -7.34 -4.03 -1.42
N LEU A 547 -7.22 -5.19 -0.75
CA LEU A 547 -6.16 -6.15 -1.05
C LEU A 547 -6.22 -6.63 -2.50
N GLN A 548 -7.41 -6.95 -2.99
CA GLN A 548 -7.62 -7.35 -4.38
C GLN A 548 -7.18 -6.25 -5.35
N ILE A 549 -7.54 -5.01 -5.05
CA ILE A 549 -7.12 -3.81 -5.79
C ILE A 549 -5.60 -3.68 -5.78
N LEU A 550 -4.97 -3.80 -4.61
CA LEU A 550 -3.53 -3.71 -4.44
C LEU A 550 -2.77 -4.67 -5.35
N LEU A 551 -3.15 -5.95 -5.33
CA LEU A 551 -2.46 -6.98 -6.13
C LEU A 551 -2.64 -6.75 -7.65
N GLN A 552 -3.83 -6.30 -8.08
CA GLN A 552 -4.07 -5.95 -9.48
C GLN A 552 -3.26 -4.73 -9.91
N LEU A 553 -3.30 -3.67 -9.12
CA LEU A 553 -2.56 -2.44 -9.38
C LEU A 553 -1.06 -2.71 -9.46
N SER A 554 -0.53 -3.49 -8.52
CA SER A 554 0.88 -3.87 -8.49
C SER A 554 1.33 -4.58 -9.78
N ARG A 555 0.54 -5.55 -10.26
CA ARG A 555 0.81 -6.23 -11.54
C ARG A 555 0.79 -5.25 -12.72
N LYS A 556 -0.20 -4.34 -12.79
CA LYS A 556 -0.29 -3.34 -13.86
C LYS A 556 0.89 -2.37 -13.84
N VAL A 557 1.26 -1.88 -12.66
CA VAL A 557 2.37 -0.94 -12.49
C VAL A 557 3.69 -1.60 -12.92
N ILE A 558 3.97 -2.81 -12.46
CA ILE A 558 5.22 -3.52 -12.82
C ILE A 558 5.24 -3.90 -14.29
N ASN A 559 4.12 -4.30 -14.89
CA ASN A 559 4.04 -4.55 -16.34
C ASN A 559 4.30 -3.28 -17.13
N ARG A 560 3.80 -2.12 -16.67
CA ARG A 560 4.09 -0.82 -17.29
C ARG A 560 5.58 -0.46 -17.17
N VAL A 561 6.20 -0.71 -16.02
CA VAL A 561 7.64 -0.55 -15.83
C VAL A 561 8.40 -1.40 -16.85
N LYS A 562 8.08 -2.70 -16.97
CA LYS A 562 8.71 -3.62 -17.95
C LYS A 562 8.52 -3.13 -19.40
N PHE A 563 7.31 -2.68 -19.74
CA PHE A 563 7.04 -2.12 -21.06
C PHE A 563 7.88 -0.87 -21.34
N ASN A 564 7.95 0.06 -20.41
CA ASN A 564 8.73 1.28 -20.55
C ASN A 564 10.23 0.99 -20.69
N PHE A 565 10.77 0.00 -19.97
CA PHE A 565 12.14 -0.46 -20.15
C PHE A 565 12.38 -1.05 -21.54
N GLY A 566 11.49 -1.94 -21.98
CA GLY A 566 11.55 -2.53 -23.32
C GLY A 566 11.51 -1.45 -24.41
N TRP A 567 10.59 -0.48 -24.28
CA TRP A 567 10.46 0.62 -25.22
C TRP A 567 11.72 1.49 -25.31
N ALA A 568 12.26 1.89 -24.15
CA ALA A 568 13.50 2.69 -24.09
C ALA A 568 14.72 1.93 -24.67
N LEU A 569 14.78 0.61 -24.48
CA LEU A 569 15.84 -0.23 -25.04
C LEU A 569 15.73 -0.36 -26.55
N VAL A 570 14.55 -0.66 -27.06
CA VAL A 570 14.27 -0.78 -28.52
C VAL A 570 14.63 0.51 -29.23
N TYR A 571 14.29 1.64 -28.65
CA TYR A 571 14.64 2.95 -29.19
C TYR A 571 16.16 3.11 -29.39
N ASN A 572 16.97 2.75 -28.38
CA ASN A 572 18.43 2.84 -28.47
C ASN A 572 19.01 1.80 -29.46
N VAL A 573 18.47 0.56 -29.47
CA VAL A 573 18.93 -0.51 -30.41
C VAL A 573 18.71 -0.11 -31.87
N ILE A 574 17.64 0.63 -32.19
CA ILE A 574 17.37 1.13 -33.54
C ILE A 574 18.15 2.43 -33.79
N GLY A 575 18.14 3.34 -32.84
CA GLY A 575 18.69 4.68 -33.00
C GLY A 575 20.21 4.71 -33.17
N ILE A 576 20.95 3.91 -32.38
CA ILE A 576 22.41 3.89 -32.41
C ILE A 576 22.96 3.48 -33.76
N PRO A 577 22.51 2.39 -34.42
CA PRO A 577 22.95 2.03 -35.78
C PRO A 577 22.65 3.12 -36.83
N ILE A 578 21.47 3.75 -36.73
CA ILE A 578 21.10 4.84 -37.67
C ILE A 578 22.05 6.02 -37.47
N ALA A 579 22.30 6.44 -36.25
CA ALA A 579 23.24 7.53 -35.92
C ALA A 579 24.68 7.18 -36.29
N ALA A 580 25.07 5.92 -36.14
CA ALA A 580 26.37 5.40 -36.57
C ALA A 580 26.57 5.40 -38.11
N GLY A 581 25.53 5.71 -38.88
CA GLY A 581 25.60 5.87 -40.32
C GLY A 581 25.37 4.58 -41.13
N VAL A 582 24.72 3.56 -40.56
CA VAL A 582 24.39 2.32 -41.29
C VAL A 582 23.52 2.61 -42.53
N ILE A 583 22.68 3.63 -42.49
CA ILE A 583 21.82 4.06 -43.60
C ILE A 583 22.53 5.04 -44.55
N TYR A 584 23.71 5.53 -44.24
CA TYR A 584 24.41 6.57 -44.99
C TYR A 584 24.70 6.18 -46.45
N PRO A 585 25.09 4.93 -46.76
CA PRO A 585 25.30 4.51 -48.14
C PRO A 585 24.08 4.63 -49.05
N TYR A 586 22.85 4.72 -48.42
CA TYR A 586 21.60 4.89 -49.13
C TYR A 586 21.19 6.37 -49.11
N HIS A 587 21.29 7.02 -50.25
CA HIS A 587 20.95 8.45 -50.47
C HIS A 587 21.72 9.46 -49.62
N ASN A 588 22.93 9.15 -49.15
CA ASN A 588 23.73 10.02 -48.26
C ASN A 588 22.97 10.52 -47.04
N SER A 589 22.00 9.71 -46.55
CA SER A 589 21.13 10.09 -45.44
C SER A 589 21.85 9.83 -44.13
N ARG A 590 22.05 10.88 -43.34
CA ARG A 590 22.59 10.79 -41.98
C ARG A 590 21.68 11.47 -40.96
N LEU A 591 21.71 10.96 -39.74
CA LEU A 591 21.04 11.60 -38.63
C LEU A 591 21.96 12.70 -38.06
N SER A 592 21.58 13.97 -38.24
CA SER A 592 22.35 15.04 -37.62
C SER A 592 22.26 14.99 -36.09
N PRO A 593 23.25 15.50 -35.35
CA PRO A 593 23.19 15.58 -33.89
C PRO A 593 21.96 16.33 -33.35
N THR A 594 21.45 17.30 -34.09
CA THR A 594 20.23 18.07 -33.76
C THR A 594 18.98 17.16 -33.77
N TRP A 595 18.79 16.39 -34.85
CA TRP A 595 17.68 15.42 -34.95
C TRP A 595 17.83 14.29 -33.94
N SER A 596 19.05 13.87 -33.63
CA SER A 596 19.35 12.91 -32.57
C SER A 596 18.88 13.42 -31.19
N SER A 597 19.07 14.71 -30.90
CA SER A 597 18.63 15.36 -29.66
C SER A 597 17.10 15.39 -29.56
N LEU A 598 16.39 15.75 -30.64
CA LEU A 598 14.94 15.75 -30.69
C LEU A 598 14.38 14.34 -30.49
N ALA A 599 14.94 13.37 -31.19
CA ALA A 599 14.51 11.98 -31.10
C ALA A 599 14.68 11.44 -29.67
N MET A 600 15.79 11.74 -29.00
CA MET A 600 16.02 11.41 -27.59
C MET A 600 14.97 12.03 -26.66
N ALA A 601 14.62 13.31 -26.86
CA ALA A 601 13.58 13.98 -26.09
C ALA A 601 12.22 13.30 -26.27
N CYS A 602 11.86 12.96 -27.52
CA CYS A 602 10.63 12.21 -27.82
C CYS A 602 10.57 10.86 -27.12
N SER A 603 11.70 10.12 -27.04
CA SER A 603 11.77 8.87 -26.29
C SER A 603 11.44 9.06 -24.80
N SER A 604 12.04 10.04 -24.15
CA SER A 604 11.81 10.34 -22.73
C SER A 604 10.37 10.77 -22.47
N VAL A 605 9.82 11.63 -23.33
CA VAL A 605 8.43 12.11 -23.25
C VAL A 605 7.43 10.96 -23.46
N SER A 606 7.71 10.05 -24.38
CA SER A 606 6.84 8.88 -24.63
C SER A 606 6.76 7.95 -23.43
N VAL A 607 7.87 7.71 -22.72
CA VAL A 607 7.92 6.93 -21.47
C VAL A 607 7.10 7.60 -20.38
N LEU A 608 7.20 8.93 -20.24
CA LEU A 608 6.40 9.70 -19.29
C LEU A 608 4.90 9.57 -19.58
N PHE A 609 4.47 9.79 -20.84
CA PHE A 609 3.08 9.62 -21.25
C PHE A 609 2.58 8.20 -21.05
N SER A 610 3.40 7.19 -21.36
CA SER A 610 3.11 5.79 -21.10
C SER A 610 2.81 5.54 -19.61
N SER A 611 3.61 6.10 -18.71
CA SER A 611 3.39 6.00 -17.26
C SER A 611 2.11 6.71 -16.82
N LEU A 612 1.84 7.91 -17.34
CA LEU A 612 0.62 8.67 -17.04
C LEU A 612 -0.65 7.98 -17.56
N ALA A 613 -0.55 7.19 -18.63
CA ALA A 613 -1.66 6.42 -19.18
C ALA A 613 -2.25 5.41 -18.17
N LEU A 614 -1.49 4.98 -17.15
CA LEU A 614 -2.02 4.19 -16.03
C LEU A 614 -3.24 4.85 -15.36
N ARG A 615 -3.30 6.20 -15.32
CA ARG A 615 -4.45 6.94 -14.76
C ARG A 615 -5.71 6.84 -15.63
N TRP A 616 -5.55 6.68 -16.93
CA TRP A 616 -6.69 6.55 -17.86
C TRP A 616 -7.24 5.13 -17.85
N GLU A 617 -6.36 4.13 -17.78
CA GLU A 617 -6.76 2.74 -17.65
C GLU A 617 -7.61 2.50 -16.39
N SER A 618 -7.36 3.23 -15.30
CA SER A 618 -8.18 3.13 -14.08
C SER A 618 -9.64 3.57 -14.30
N ARG A 619 -9.91 4.50 -15.26
CA ARG A 619 -11.27 4.95 -15.61
C ARG A 619 -12.02 3.95 -16.51
N PHE A 620 -11.31 3.18 -17.34
CA PHE A 620 -11.92 2.24 -18.27
C PHE A 620 -12.29 0.89 -17.64
N TRP A 621 -11.71 0.54 -16.50
CA TRP A 621 -11.86 -0.78 -15.89
C TRP A 621 -12.81 -0.81 -14.69
N GLY A 622 -13.76 0.13 -14.61
CA GLY A 622 -14.87 0.06 -13.67
C GLY A 622 -14.48 0.11 -12.18
N TRP A 623 -13.37 0.76 -11.85
CA TRP A 623 -12.98 1.06 -10.49
C TRP A 623 -13.72 2.30 -10.01
N ARG A 624 -15.04 2.23 -9.99
CA ARG A 624 -15.87 3.15 -9.21
C ARG A 624 -15.99 2.50 -7.83
N SER A 625 -15.50 3.18 -6.82
CA SER A 625 -16.04 3.07 -5.48
C SER A 625 -17.54 3.37 -5.59
N GLU A 626 -18.39 2.35 -5.54
CA GLU A 626 -19.78 2.52 -5.20
C GLU A 626 -19.90 2.90 -3.73
#